data_bbefefcd0acd39cd7f26f095846deff5
#
_entry.id   bbefefcd0acd39cd7f26f095846deff5
#
_cell.length_a   1.000
_cell.length_b   1.000
_cell.length_c   1.000
_cell.angle_alpha   90.00
_cell.angle_beta   90.00
_cell.angle_gamma   90.00
#
_symmetry.space_group_name_H-M   'P 1'
#
loop_
_entity.id
_entity.type
_entity.pdbx_description
1 polymer ?
#
loop_
_entity_poly.entity_id
_entity_poly.type
_entity_poly.pdbx_seq_one_letter_code
_entity_poly.pdbx_strand_id
1 'polypeptide(L)'
;MTTVNSLIFSRERTIESPCQPTISRWFVIGMLVVCCCFLVVPATAADADTPLPADEAARTMRVPDGFSVTTFAAEPDVMQPIGFCIDDRGRLWVAEAYNYPHHGDTPGDRLVILEDVDGDGRFDRRKVFYDQLNYVTGVEVGFGGVWVMSPPYFYFIPDRDGDDVPDSKPKVLLDGFGNHANSHNLANGLAWGPDGWLYGTHGRTNWSLVGKPGTPDDQRIRFDGGVYRYHPVRHVWEPYADGTTNPWGIDWNDYGDAFVCNCVNPHLFHVIPGAHYEPWRNRKSSQYPYERIDT
;
A
#
# COMPACT_ATOMS: atom_id res chain seq x y z
N MET A 1 -19.22 6.23 -45.40
CA MET A 1 -18.79 7.52 -45.99
C MET A 1 -18.43 8.40 -44.82
N THR A 2 -17.22 8.76 -44.49
CA THR A 2 -16.07 9.19 -45.24
C THR A 2 -14.81 8.90 -44.42
N THR A 3 -13.88 8.30 -45.06
CA THR A 3 -12.51 7.98 -44.65
C THR A 3 -11.66 9.26 -44.62
N VAL A 4 -10.77 9.46 -43.64
CA VAL A 4 -9.61 10.35 -43.80
C VAL A 4 -8.35 9.71 -43.25
N ASN A 5 -7.40 9.66 -44.14
CA ASN A 5 -6.11 9.07 -44.24
C ASN A 5 -5.07 9.46 -43.19
N SER A 6 -4.20 8.50 -42.95
CA SER A 6 -2.85 8.57 -42.43
C SER A 6 -1.91 9.45 -43.26
N LEU A 7 -0.98 10.14 -42.62
CA LEU A 7 0.24 10.64 -43.25
C LEU A 7 1.45 10.28 -42.39
N ILE A 8 2.23 9.35 -42.93
CA ILE A 8 3.58 8.96 -42.52
C ILE A 8 4.57 9.96 -43.19
N PHE A 9 5.45 10.54 -42.41
CA PHE A 9 6.65 11.21 -42.95
C PHE A 9 7.91 10.47 -42.46
N SER A 10 8.48 9.68 -43.35
CA SER A 10 9.84 9.22 -43.30
C SER A 10 10.79 10.28 -43.93
N ARG A 11 11.88 10.59 -43.27
CA ARG A 11 12.96 11.40 -43.83
C ARG A 11 14.27 10.67 -43.62
N GLU A 12 14.69 10.00 -44.67
CA GLU A 12 16.07 9.50 -44.87
C GLU A 12 17.02 10.72 -45.07
N ARG A 13 18.17 10.67 -44.43
CA ARG A 13 19.33 11.47 -44.83
C ARG A 13 20.53 10.55 -45.05
N THR A 14 20.86 10.40 -46.24
CA THR A 14 22.15 9.94 -46.81
C THR A 14 23.27 10.89 -46.37
N ILE A 15 24.36 10.35 -45.85
CA ILE A 15 25.63 11.08 -45.73
C ILE A 15 26.69 10.28 -46.48
N GLU A 16 27.16 10.93 -47.52
CA GLU A 16 28.27 10.52 -48.34
C GLU A 16 29.60 10.66 -47.61
N SER A 17 30.50 9.74 -47.92
CA SER A 17 31.91 9.74 -47.54
C SER A 17 32.73 10.47 -48.61
N PRO A 18 33.80 11.14 -48.28
CA PRO A 18 34.97 11.02 -49.15
C PRO A 18 36.33 10.88 -48.46
N CYS A 19 37.10 10.05 -49.12
CA CYS A 19 38.54 10.10 -49.41
C CYS A 19 39.60 10.17 -48.30
N GLN A 20 40.42 9.14 -48.35
CA GLN A 20 41.84 9.18 -47.92
C GLN A 20 42.72 9.99 -48.88
N PRO A 21 43.92 10.46 -48.43
CA PRO A 21 45.15 9.93 -48.99
C PRO A 21 46.33 9.68 -48.03
N THR A 22 46.97 8.57 -48.29
CA THR A 22 48.42 8.25 -48.45
C THR A 22 49.53 8.89 -47.59
N ILE A 23 50.19 8.00 -46.84
CA ILE A 23 51.59 7.67 -46.64
C ILE A 23 52.68 8.76 -46.60
N SER A 24 53.46 8.77 -45.49
CA SER A 24 54.95 8.87 -45.49
C SER A 24 55.53 8.50 -44.12
N ARG A 25 56.19 7.48 -44.02
CA ARG A 25 57.62 7.06 -43.75
C ARG A 25 58.34 7.69 -42.54
N TRP A 26 58.71 6.76 -41.61
CA TRP A 26 59.94 6.70 -40.78
C TRP A 26 60.22 7.78 -39.75
N PHE A 27 60.12 7.34 -38.44
CA PHE A 27 61.22 7.54 -37.45
C PHE A 27 61.15 6.48 -36.36
N VAL A 28 62.21 5.72 -36.23
CA VAL A 28 62.47 4.76 -35.13
C VAL A 28 63.09 5.56 -33.98
N ILE A 29 62.44 5.58 -32.86
CA ILE A 29 63.09 5.90 -31.57
C ILE A 29 62.54 4.92 -30.55
N GLY A 30 63.43 4.10 -30.04
CA GLY A 30 63.15 3.17 -28.96
C GLY A 30 62.85 3.92 -27.66
N MET A 31 61.82 3.54 -27.01
CA MET A 31 61.52 3.96 -25.64
C MET A 31 61.01 2.77 -24.82
N LEU A 32 61.75 2.53 -23.77
CA LEU A 32 61.51 1.51 -22.75
C LEU A 32 60.02 1.39 -22.40
N VAL A 33 59.43 0.21 -22.62
CA VAL A 33 58.12 -0.14 -22.06
C VAL A 33 58.35 -0.59 -20.62
N VAL A 34 58.11 0.31 -19.68
CA VAL A 34 57.88 -0.08 -18.30
C VAL A 34 56.50 -0.66 -18.23
N CYS A 35 56.43 -1.98 -18.16
CA CYS A 35 55.19 -2.72 -17.97
C CYS A 35 54.70 -2.53 -16.55
N CYS A 36 53.94 -1.43 -16.29
CA CYS A 36 53.11 -1.32 -15.10
C CYS A 36 51.89 -2.24 -15.30
N CYS A 37 52.01 -3.46 -14.81
CA CYS A 37 50.82 -4.30 -14.59
C CYS A 37 49.90 -3.61 -13.55
N PHE A 38 49.06 -2.72 -13.99
CA PHE A 38 47.87 -2.39 -13.21
C PHE A 38 47.00 -3.65 -13.19
N LEU A 39 46.99 -4.33 -12.07
CA LEU A 39 45.94 -5.26 -11.70
C LEU A 39 44.64 -4.46 -11.71
N VAL A 40 43.96 -4.39 -12.83
CA VAL A 40 42.56 -4.00 -12.88
C VAL A 40 41.80 -5.13 -12.17
N VAL A 41 41.62 -4.97 -10.88
CA VAL A 41 40.59 -5.73 -10.16
C VAL A 41 39.28 -5.32 -10.84
N PRO A 42 38.56 -6.24 -11.52
CA PRO A 42 37.25 -5.90 -12.01
C PRO A 42 36.42 -5.54 -10.75
N ALA A 43 36.09 -4.27 -10.57
CA ALA A 43 35.00 -3.91 -9.70
C ALA A 43 33.79 -4.64 -10.33
N THR A 44 33.39 -5.74 -9.74
CA THR A 44 32.07 -6.31 -10.00
C THR A 44 31.12 -5.17 -9.64
N ALA A 45 30.53 -4.56 -10.66
CA ALA A 45 29.38 -3.71 -10.46
C ALA A 45 28.42 -4.59 -9.66
N ALA A 46 28.18 -4.23 -8.40
CA ALA A 46 27.10 -4.82 -7.63
C ALA A 46 25.86 -4.68 -8.52
N ASP A 47 25.17 -5.77 -8.77
CA ASP A 47 23.97 -5.78 -9.59
C ASP A 47 23.00 -4.80 -8.94
N ALA A 48 22.83 -3.63 -9.55
CA ALA A 48 22.07 -2.52 -8.96
C ALA A 48 20.58 -2.87 -8.76
N ASP A 49 20.16 -4.01 -9.31
CA ASP A 49 18.79 -4.50 -9.26
C ASP A 49 18.56 -5.63 -8.23
N THR A 50 19.60 -6.09 -7.53
CA THR A 50 19.42 -7.11 -6.49
C THR A 50 19.05 -6.43 -5.17
N PRO A 51 17.85 -6.71 -4.58
CA PRO A 51 17.48 -6.17 -3.28
C PRO A 51 18.50 -6.53 -2.20
N LEU A 52 18.79 -5.59 -1.33
CA LEU A 52 19.66 -5.85 -0.18
C LEU A 52 19.01 -6.91 0.75
N PRO A 53 19.80 -7.77 1.38
CA PRO A 53 19.31 -8.59 2.49
C PRO A 53 18.67 -7.71 3.57
N ALA A 54 17.58 -8.17 4.21
CA ALA A 54 16.78 -7.34 5.11
C ALA A 54 17.59 -6.69 6.23
N ASP A 55 18.49 -7.43 6.88
CA ASP A 55 19.35 -6.90 7.93
C ASP A 55 20.39 -5.88 7.43
N GLU A 56 20.81 -6.02 6.18
CA GLU A 56 21.69 -5.04 5.56
C GLU A 56 20.93 -3.78 5.20
N ALA A 57 19.71 -3.93 4.67
CA ALA A 57 18.83 -2.79 4.40
C ALA A 57 18.53 -2.00 5.68
N ALA A 58 18.20 -2.68 6.79
CA ALA A 58 17.98 -2.04 8.08
C ALA A 58 19.21 -1.23 8.55
N ARG A 59 20.42 -1.79 8.41
CA ARG A 59 21.67 -1.09 8.79
C ARG A 59 22.00 0.12 7.92
N THR A 60 21.49 0.18 6.69
CA THR A 60 21.72 1.33 5.79
C THR A 60 20.75 2.48 6.02
N MET A 61 19.69 2.26 6.78
CA MET A 61 18.71 3.30 7.08
C MET A 61 19.33 4.40 7.94
N ARG A 62 18.98 5.65 7.61
CA ARG A 62 19.39 6.81 8.38
C ARG A 62 18.24 7.24 9.28
N VAL A 63 18.46 7.23 10.56
CA VAL A 63 17.51 7.63 11.59
C VAL A 63 18.12 8.71 12.48
N PRO A 64 17.32 9.51 13.20
CA PRO A 64 17.82 10.48 14.17
C PRO A 64 18.65 9.83 15.27
N ASP A 65 19.51 10.64 15.95
CA ASP A 65 20.29 10.19 17.07
C ASP A 65 19.41 9.61 18.19
N GLY A 66 19.80 8.46 18.72
CA GLY A 66 19.04 7.75 19.75
C GLY A 66 18.02 6.75 19.22
N PHE A 67 17.84 6.66 17.90
CA PHE A 67 17.01 5.63 17.25
C PHE A 67 17.86 4.57 16.58
N SER A 68 17.33 3.37 16.51
CA SER A 68 17.91 2.25 15.76
C SER A 68 16.82 1.53 14.95
N VAL A 69 17.24 0.83 13.90
CA VAL A 69 16.34 0.02 13.06
C VAL A 69 16.74 -1.44 13.19
N THR A 70 15.77 -2.27 13.52
CA THR A 70 15.92 -3.72 13.59
C THR A 70 14.95 -4.35 12.59
N THR A 71 15.37 -5.37 11.86
CA THR A 71 14.48 -6.17 11.01
C THR A 71 13.63 -7.04 11.92
N PHE A 72 12.33 -6.77 12.01
CA PHE A 72 11.39 -7.58 12.76
C PHE A 72 11.05 -8.88 12.02
N ALA A 73 10.66 -8.76 10.75
CA ALA A 73 10.36 -9.88 9.84
C ALA A 73 10.65 -9.45 8.40
N ALA A 74 10.94 -10.42 7.55
CA ALA A 74 11.18 -10.22 6.12
C ALA A 74 10.74 -11.46 5.34
N GLU A 75 10.76 -11.38 4.02
CA GLU A 75 10.56 -12.54 3.16
C GLU A 75 11.62 -13.62 3.46
N PRO A 76 11.23 -14.91 3.50
CA PRO A 76 9.93 -15.48 3.12
C PRO A 76 8.90 -15.56 4.28
N ASP A 77 9.22 -15.08 5.47
CA ASP A 77 8.35 -15.23 6.65
C ASP A 77 7.13 -14.31 6.61
N VAL A 78 7.27 -13.15 5.97
CA VAL A 78 6.19 -12.22 5.62
C VAL A 78 6.21 -11.97 4.13
N MET A 79 5.07 -12.16 3.46
CA MET A 79 4.95 -12.03 2.02
C MET A 79 3.91 -10.97 1.66
N GLN A 80 4.29 -10.03 0.78
CA GLN A 80 3.39 -9.00 0.23
C GLN A 80 2.49 -8.34 1.29
N PRO A 81 3.04 -7.80 2.40
CA PRO A 81 2.26 -7.17 3.45
C PRO A 81 1.58 -5.92 2.91
N ILE A 82 0.25 -5.84 3.01
CA ILE A 82 -0.52 -4.67 2.55
C ILE A 82 -1.04 -3.82 3.71
N GLY A 83 -1.14 -4.40 4.89
CA GLY A 83 -1.56 -3.72 6.09
C GLY A 83 -1.23 -4.56 7.32
N PHE A 84 -1.13 -3.91 8.46
CA PHE A 84 -0.88 -4.58 9.74
C PHE A 84 -1.49 -3.78 10.90
N CYS A 85 -1.69 -4.46 12.01
CA CYS A 85 -1.98 -3.85 13.31
C CYS A 85 -1.20 -4.56 14.42
N ILE A 86 -1.18 -3.97 15.61
CA ILE A 86 -0.56 -4.56 16.80
C ILE A 86 -1.65 -4.80 17.83
N ASP A 87 -1.72 -6.03 18.36
CA ASP A 87 -2.70 -6.36 19.37
C ASP A 87 -2.27 -5.94 20.79
N ASP A 88 -3.14 -6.16 21.77
CA ASP A 88 -2.92 -5.84 23.19
C ASP A 88 -1.82 -6.68 23.86
N ARG A 89 -1.35 -7.74 23.19
CA ARG A 89 -0.21 -8.57 23.61
C ARG A 89 1.11 -8.12 22.95
N GLY A 90 1.07 -7.07 22.10
CA GLY A 90 2.22 -6.57 21.37
C GLY A 90 2.58 -7.40 20.13
N ARG A 91 1.71 -8.29 19.66
CA ARG A 91 1.95 -9.13 18.49
C ARG A 91 1.53 -8.40 17.22
N LEU A 92 2.27 -8.61 16.16
CA LEU A 92 2.00 -8.03 14.85
C LEU A 92 1.04 -8.94 14.06
N TRP A 93 -0.10 -8.39 13.68
CA TRP A 93 -1.04 -9.02 12.75
C TRP A 93 -0.86 -8.44 11.36
N VAL A 94 -0.56 -9.29 10.39
CA VAL A 94 -0.24 -8.86 9.02
C VAL A 94 -1.25 -9.43 8.03
N ALA A 95 -1.77 -8.57 7.17
CA ALA A 95 -2.53 -8.96 6.00
C ALA A 95 -1.57 -9.19 4.83
N GLU A 96 -1.42 -10.45 4.41
CA GLU A 96 -0.62 -10.85 3.25
C GLU A 96 -1.51 -10.96 2.02
N ALA A 97 -1.26 -10.08 1.02
CA ALA A 97 -2.12 -9.90 -0.16
C ALA A 97 -1.55 -10.58 -1.41
N TYR A 98 -1.58 -11.89 -1.44
CA TYR A 98 -1.06 -12.69 -2.57
C TYR A 98 -1.80 -12.45 -3.89
N ASN A 99 -3.09 -12.09 -3.81
CA ASN A 99 -3.93 -11.83 -4.98
C ASN A 99 -3.77 -10.40 -5.51
N TYR A 100 -3.18 -9.48 -4.73
CA TYR A 100 -2.94 -8.12 -5.21
C TYR A 100 -1.93 -8.13 -6.38
N PRO A 101 -2.12 -7.37 -7.46
CA PRO A 101 -3.09 -6.27 -7.65
C PRO A 101 -4.41 -6.69 -8.33
N HIS A 102 -4.75 -7.93 -8.37
CA HIS A 102 -5.97 -8.42 -9.00
C HIS A 102 -6.82 -9.21 -8.02
N HIS A 103 -8.13 -9.12 -8.16
CA HIS A 103 -9.03 -10.00 -7.44
C HIS A 103 -8.86 -11.41 -8.01
N GLY A 104 -8.39 -12.35 -7.19
CA GLY A 104 -8.15 -13.72 -7.63
C GLY A 104 -9.44 -14.51 -7.86
N ASP A 105 -9.37 -15.52 -8.71
CA ASP A 105 -10.48 -16.47 -8.91
C ASP A 105 -10.65 -17.40 -7.70
N THR A 106 -9.60 -17.56 -6.91
CA THR A 106 -9.57 -18.36 -5.70
C THR A 106 -9.02 -17.57 -4.52
N PRO A 107 -9.44 -17.88 -3.30
CA PRO A 107 -8.81 -17.34 -2.11
C PRO A 107 -7.31 -17.65 -2.08
N GLY A 108 -6.51 -16.71 -1.59
CA GLY A 108 -5.05 -16.86 -1.50
C GLY A 108 -4.44 -15.95 -0.45
N ASP A 109 -5.14 -14.86 -0.15
CA ASP A 109 -4.70 -13.91 0.86
C ASP A 109 -4.93 -14.45 2.26
N ARG A 110 -4.08 -14.02 3.19
CA ARG A 110 -4.12 -14.54 4.55
C ARG A 110 -3.83 -13.49 5.61
N LEU A 111 -4.20 -13.83 6.83
CA LEU A 111 -3.81 -13.09 8.03
C LEU A 111 -2.80 -13.94 8.81
N VAL A 112 -1.68 -13.34 9.15
CA VAL A 112 -0.63 -13.99 9.93
C VAL A 112 -0.36 -13.21 11.20
N ILE A 113 0.00 -13.92 12.27
CA ILE A 113 0.39 -13.38 13.57
C ILE A 113 1.88 -13.63 13.72
N LEU A 114 2.62 -12.58 14.06
CA LEU A 114 4.04 -12.65 14.39
C LEU A 114 4.24 -12.21 15.82
N GLU A 115 4.93 -13.02 16.60
CA GLU A 115 5.17 -12.80 18.01
C GLU A 115 6.67 -12.78 18.30
N ASP A 116 7.14 -11.72 18.94
CA ASP A 116 8.46 -11.61 19.56
C ASP A 116 8.32 -12.06 21.01
N VAL A 117 8.84 -13.22 21.35
CA VAL A 117 8.65 -13.84 22.68
C VAL A 117 9.69 -13.39 23.67
N ASP A 118 10.91 -13.12 23.22
CA ASP A 118 12.05 -12.77 24.09
C ASP A 118 12.35 -11.28 24.13
N GLY A 119 11.68 -10.46 23.31
CA GLY A 119 11.76 -9.02 23.32
C GLY A 119 13.01 -8.47 22.62
N ASP A 120 13.61 -9.22 21.71
CA ASP A 120 14.81 -8.80 20.98
C ASP A 120 14.51 -7.94 19.74
N GLY A 121 13.23 -7.72 19.42
CA GLY A 121 12.78 -6.95 18.28
C GLY A 121 12.70 -7.76 16.99
N ARG A 122 12.73 -9.08 17.09
CA ARG A 122 12.52 -10.02 15.98
C ARG A 122 11.41 -10.99 16.33
N PHE A 123 10.67 -11.48 15.34
CA PHE A 123 9.65 -12.48 15.62
C PHE A 123 10.28 -13.87 15.85
N ASP A 124 9.73 -14.60 16.84
CA ASP A 124 10.08 -16.00 17.14
C ASP A 124 9.03 -16.97 16.62
N ARG A 125 7.80 -16.53 16.60
CA ARG A 125 6.65 -17.37 16.24
C ARG A 125 5.83 -16.74 15.14
N ARG A 126 5.43 -17.57 14.19
CA ARG A 126 4.51 -17.22 13.11
C ARG A 126 3.34 -18.19 13.10
N LYS A 127 2.12 -17.66 13.12
CA LYS A 127 0.87 -18.43 13.03
C LYS A 127 0.01 -17.86 11.89
N VAL A 128 -0.54 -18.73 11.04
CA VAL A 128 -1.59 -18.33 10.10
C VAL A 128 -2.90 -18.38 10.87
N PHE A 129 -3.58 -17.24 10.98
CA PHE A 129 -4.89 -17.14 11.61
C PHE A 129 -6.00 -17.54 10.65
N TYR A 130 -5.96 -16.99 9.43
CA TYR A 130 -6.96 -17.26 8.40
C TYR A 130 -6.36 -17.13 7.00
N ASP A 131 -6.64 -18.05 6.07
CA ASP A 131 -6.00 -18.14 4.76
C ASP A 131 -6.98 -18.22 3.57
N GLN A 132 -8.26 -17.91 3.79
CA GLN A 132 -9.29 -17.98 2.78
C GLN A 132 -9.84 -16.59 2.41
N LEU A 133 -8.97 -15.56 2.44
CA LEU A 133 -9.30 -14.22 2.00
C LEU A 133 -8.98 -14.03 0.52
N ASN A 134 -9.60 -13.03 -0.07
CA ASN A 134 -9.37 -12.67 -1.45
C ASN A 134 -9.37 -11.14 -1.59
N TYR A 135 -8.22 -10.58 -1.93
CA TYR A 135 -8.03 -9.15 -2.09
C TYR A 135 -8.11 -8.35 -0.77
N VAL A 136 -7.44 -8.86 0.26
CA VAL A 136 -7.36 -8.18 1.55
C VAL A 136 -6.64 -6.84 1.42
N THR A 137 -7.17 -5.81 2.09
CA THR A 137 -6.61 -4.45 2.06
C THR A 137 -6.50 -3.80 3.44
N GLY A 138 -6.98 -4.45 4.48
CA GLY A 138 -6.87 -3.95 5.85
C GLY A 138 -7.24 -5.00 6.88
N VAL A 139 -6.61 -4.89 8.04
CA VAL A 139 -6.83 -5.76 9.21
C VAL A 139 -6.77 -4.92 10.47
N GLU A 140 -7.63 -5.26 11.45
CA GLU A 140 -7.60 -4.70 12.79
C GLU A 140 -8.15 -5.72 13.79
N VAL A 141 -7.66 -5.74 15.02
CA VAL A 141 -8.10 -6.68 16.06
C VAL A 141 -8.83 -5.96 17.18
N GLY A 142 -9.81 -6.63 17.77
CA GLY A 142 -10.54 -6.09 18.91
C GLY A 142 -11.99 -6.59 18.98
N PHE A 143 -12.64 -6.34 20.10
CA PHE A 143 -14.03 -6.73 20.36
C PHE A 143 -14.28 -8.24 20.17
N GLY A 144 -13.29 -9.08 20.52
CA GLY A 144 -13.41 -10.53 20.45
C GLY A 144 -13.32 -11.09 19.04
N GLY A 145 -12.47 -10.52 18.21
CA GLY A 145 -12.18 -11.03 16.88
C GLY A 145 -11.40 -10.08 16.00
N VAL A 146 -11.36 -10.40 14.73
CA VAL A 146 -10.56 -9.73 13.70
C VAL A 146 -11.47 -9.08 12.65
N TRP A 147 -11.23 -7.80 12.40
CA TRP A 147 -11.93 -6.98 11.43
C TRP A 147 -11.11 -6.92 10.15
N VAL A 148 -11.73 -7.22 9.03
CA VAL A 148 -11.01 -7.36 7.76
C VAL A 148 -11.69 -6.57 6.65
N MET A 149 -10.96 -5.68 6.01
CA MET A 149 -11.36 -5.09 4.75
C MET A 149 -10.81 -5.95 3.61
N SER A 150 -11.71 -6.45 2.78
CA SER A 150 -11.41 -7.26 1.60
C SER A 150 -12.49 -6.97 0.54
N PRO A 151 -12.38 -5.84 -0.20
CA PRO A 151 -13.42 -5.41 -1.13
C PRO A 151 -13.87 -6.53 -2.08
N PRO A 152 -15.20 -6.70 -2.31
CA PRO A 152 -16.27 -5.77 -1.93
C PRO A 152 -16.81 -5.92 -0.52
N TYR A 153 -16.16 -6.69 0.37
CA TYR A 153 -16.69 -7.05 1.66
C TYR A 153 -15.89 -6.45 2.82
N PHE A 154 -16.62 -6.16 3.90
CA PHE A 154 -16.08 -5.90 5.22
C PHE A 154 -16.51 -7.03 6.16
N TYR A 155 -15.54 -7.73 6.73
CA TYR A 155 -15.74 -8.94 7.52
C TYR A 155 -15.44 -8.72 9.00
N PHE A 156 -16.08 -9.58 9.82
CA PHE A 156 -15.67 -9.88 11.18
C PHE A 156 -15.43 -11.37 11.32
N ILE A 157 -14.26 -11.75 11.81
CA ILE A 157 -13.88 -13.15 12.11
C ILE A 157 -13.81 -13.28 13.62
N PRO A 158 -14.79 -13.99 14.26
CA PRO A 158 -14.79 -14.14 15.72
C PRO A 158 -13.62 -14.99 16.22
N ASP A 159 -13.04 -14.55 17.33
CA ASP A 159 -12.04 -15.26 18.14
C ASP A 159 -12.22 -14.73 19.57
N ARG A 160 -13.23 -15.26 20.29
CA ARG A 160 -13.67 -14.70 21.57
C ARG A 160 -12.84 -15.11 22.74
N ASP A 161 -12.25 -16.32 22.69
CA ASP A 161 -11.37 -16.82 23.73
C ASP A 161 -9.89 -16.46 23.51
N GLY A 162 -9.58 -15.86 22.33
CA GLY A 162 -8.25 -15.36 22.00
C GLY A 162 -7.20 -16.45 21.85
N ASP A 163 -7.61 -17.62 21.37
CA ASP A 163 -6.72 -18.76 21.14
C ASP A 163 -6.04 -18.73 19.75
N ASP A 164 -6.33 -17.65 18.98
CA ASP A 164 -5.87 -17.43 17.63
C ASP A 164 -6.40 -18.48 16.62
N VAL A 165 -7.59 -18.99 16.88
CA VAL A 165 -8.33 -19.87 15.97
C VAL A 165 -9.74 -19.29 15.76
N PRO A 166 -10.16 -19.05 14.52
CA PRO A 166 -11.50 -18.53 14.29
C PRO A 166 -12.61 -19.40 14.88
N ASP A 167 -13.48 -18.83 15.73
CA ASP A 167 -14.65 -19.53 16.29
C ASP A 167 -15.66 -19.96 15.22
N SER A 168 -15.67 -19.27 14.09
CA SER A 168 -16.59 -19.52 12.98
C SER A 168 -16.07 -18.91 11.67
N LYS A 169 -16.76 -19.23 10.58
CA LYS A 169 -16.50 -18.54 9.28
C LYS A 169 -16.65 -17.04 9.39
N PRO A 170 -15.92 -16.26 8.59
CA PRO A 170 -16.08 -14.81 8.51
C PRO A 170 -17.54 -14.40 8.30
N LYS A 171 -17.97 -13.37 9.03
CA LYS A 171 -19.29 -12.75 8.87
C LYS A 171 -19.15 -11.52 8.00
N VAL A 172 -19.89 -11.45 6.91
CA VAL A 172 -20.02 -10.23 6.12
C VAL A 172 -20.85 -9.23 6.90
N LEU A 173 -20.26 -8.14 7.32
CA LEU A 173 -20.95 -7.06 8.04
C LEU A 173 -21.49 -6.01 7.08
N LEU A 174 -20.72 -5.69 6.06
CA LEU A 174 -21.06 -4.77 4.98
C LEU A 174 -20.55 -5.32 3.64
N ASP A 175 -21.21 -4.92 2.58
CA ASP A 175 -20.78 -5.16 1.21
C ASP A 175 -20.92 -3.90 0.34
N GLY A 176 -20.52 -4.00 -0.93
CA GLY A 176 -20.62 -2.91 -1.89
C GLY A 176 -19.44 -1.95 -1.88
N PHE A 177 -18.33 -2.29 -1.22
CA PHE A 177 -17.08 -1.57 -1.41
C PHE A 177 -16.55 -1.78 -2.82
N GLY A 178 -16.25 -0.68 -3.52
CA GLY A 178 -15.87 -0.72 -4.93
C GLY A 178 -14.52 -1.39 -5.17
N ASN A 179 -14.49 -2.26 -6.18
CA ASN A 179 -13.28 -2.91 -6.69
C ASN A 179 -13.26 -3.01 -8.22
N HIS A 180 -14.09 -2.21 -8.90
CA HIS A 180 -14.43 -2.36 -10.31
C HIS A 180 -13.65 -1.46 -11.27
N ALA A 181 -13.06 -0.37 -10.80
CA ALA A 181 -12.42 0.61 -11.68
C ALA A 181 -10.92 0.31 -11.90
N ASN A 182 -10.23 -0.11 -10.87
CA ASN A 182 -8.82 -0.49 -10.93
C ASN A 182 -8.40 -1.25 -9.66
N SER A 183 -7.18 -1.74 -9.65
CA SER A 183 -6.58 -2.47 -8.52
C SER A 183 -6.15 -1.58 -7.36
N HIS A 184 -6.20 -0.26 -7.54
CA HIS A 184 -5.76 0.73 -6.56
C HIS A 184 -6.94 1.58 -6.11
N ASN A 185 -6.75 2.43 -5.10
CA ASN A 185 -7.80 3.31 -4.58
C ASN A 185 -9.01 2.55 -4.01
N LEU A 186 -8.76 1.48 -3.31
CA LEU A 186 -9.79 0.67 -2.64
C LEU A 186 -10.07 1.19 -1.23
N ALA A 187 -11.11 0.64 -0.60
CA ALA A 187 -11.25 0.71 0.85
C ALA A 187 -10.08 -0.06 1.50
N ASN A 188 -9.45 0.53 2.51
CA ASN A 188 -8.24 0.01 3.12
C ASN A 188 -8.06 0.54 4.54
N GLY A 189 -6.93 0.25 5.15
CA GLY A 189 -6.42 0.83 6.38
C GLY A 189 -7.46 0.91 7.49
N LEU A 190 -7.46 -0.02 8.43
CA LEU A 190 -8.33 -0.02 9.59
C LEU A 190 -7.56 0.45 10.83
N ALA A 191 -8.19 1.25 11.69
CA ALA A 191 -7.62 1.68 12.96
C ALA A 191 -8.72 2.06 13.97
N TRP A 192 -8.52 1.72 15.25
CA TRP A 192 -9.43 2.15 16.33
C TRP A 192 -9.22 3.61 16.65
N GLY A 193 -10.28 4.39 16.58
CA GLY A 193 -10.30 5.77 17.04
C GLY A 193 -10.43 5.90 18.57
N PRO A 194 -10.07 7.07 19.12
CA PRO A 194 -10.16 7.33 20.55
C PRO A 194 -11.60 7.32 21.08
N ASP A 195 -12.58 7.37 20.20
CA ASP A 195 -14.02 7.29 20.49
C ASP A 195 -14.58 5.85 20.44
N GLY A 196 -13.72 4.85 20.20
CA GLY A 196 -14.10 3.44 20.13
C GLY A 196 -14.80 3.03 18.83
N TRP A 197 -14.78 3.86 17.81
CA TRP A 197 -15.17 3.47 16.46
C TRP A 197 -13.97 2.89 15.71
N LEU A 198 -14.26 1.97 14.81
CA LEU A 198 -13.28 1.49 13.83
C LEU A 198 -13.34 2.38 12.60
N TYR A 199 -12.22 3.03 12.30
CA TYR A 199 -12.07 3.88 11.13
C TYR A 199 -11.41 3.13 9.99
N GLY A 200 -11.68 3.58 8.77
CA GLY A 200 -11.03 3.11 7.57
C GLY A 200 -10.92 4.21 6.54
N THR A 201 -10.05 4.00 5.58
CA THR A 201 -9.81 4.91 4.47
C THR A 201 -10.28 4.31 3.15
N HIS A 202 -10.52 5.16 2.16
CA HIS A 202 -11.05 4.73 0.86
C HIS A 202 -10.56 5.67 -0.24
N GLY A 203 -9.92 5.08 -1.24
CA GLY A 203 -9.49 5.83 -2.40
C GLY A 203 -10.64 6.16 -3.34
N ARG A 204 -10.44 7.16 -4.17
CA ARG A 204 -11.51 7.84 -4.90
C ARG A 204 -11.96 7.15 -6.19
N THR A 205 -11.08 6.42 -6.86
CA THR A 205 -11.39 5.90 -8.22
C THR A 205 -12.31 4.69 -8.24
N ASN A 206 -12.47 4.05 -7.10
CA ASN A 206 -13.41 2.93 -6.90
C ASN A 206 -14.57 3.39 -6.01
N TRP A 207 -15.55 4.09 -6.59
CA TRP A 207 -16.73 4.46 -5.81
C TRP A 207 -17.43 3.23 -5.23
N SER A 208 -18.02 3.39 -4.07
CA SER A 208 -18.70 2.35 -3.30
C SER A 208 -20.18 2.66 -3.14
N LEU A 209 -20.98 1.62 -3.01
CA LEU A 209 -22.39 1.70 -2.64
C LEU A 209 -22.59 0.77 -1.44
N VAL A 210 -22.27 1.28 -0.25
CA VAL A 210 -22.09 0.49 0.97
C VAL A 210 -23.40 0.24 1.69
N GLY A 211 -23.61 -0.99 2.09
CA GLY A 211 -24.77 -1.38 2.90
C GLY A 211 -24.55 -2.73 3.59
N LYS A 212 -25.50 -3.12 4.43
CA LYS A 212 -25.57 -4.48 4.96
C LYS A 212 -25.93 -5.44 3.83
N PRO A 213 -25.50 -6.71 3.88
CA PRO A 213 -25.89 -7.70 2.90
C PRO A 213 -27.42 -7.74 2.70
N GLY A 214 -27.85 -7.73 1.44
CA GLY A 214 -29.26 -7.72 1.08
C GLY A 214 -29.97 -6.36 1.11
N THR A 215 -29.25 -5.28 1.46
CA THR A 215 -29.83 -3.91 1.36
C THR A 215 -29.98 -3.54 -0.11
N PRO A 216 -31.17 -3.08 -0.56
CA PRO A 216 -31.38 -2.56 -1.90
C PRO A 216 -30.48 -1.37 -2.23
N ASP A 217 -30.10 -1.21 -3.49
CA ASP A 217 -29.13 -0.19 -3.92
C ASP A 217 -29.59 1.24 -3.64
N ASP A 218 -30.89 1.51 -3.70
CA ASP A 218 -31.50 2.81 -3.39
C ASP A 218 -31.47 3.18 -1.91
N GLN A 219 -31.15 2.23 -1.03
CA GLN A 219 -31.01 2.41 0.41
C GLN A 219 -29.54 2.36 0.87
N ARG A 220 -28.60 2.10 -0.04
CA ARG A 220 -27.17 2.06 0.26
C ARG A 220 -26.58 3.46 0.23
N ILE A 221 -25.50 3.65 0.96
CA ILE A 221 -24.80 4.92 1.02
C ILE A 221 -23.70 4.93 -0.05
N ARG A 222 -23.81 5.89 -0.99
CA ARG A 222 -22.73 6.14 -1.94
C ARG A 222 -21.55 6.81 -1.25
N PHE A 223 -20.35 6.30 -1.51
CA PHE A 223 -19.11 6.83 -0.99
C PHE A 223 -18.01 6.81 -2.05
N ASP A 224 -17.46 7.98 -2.35
CA ASP A 224 -16.51 8.18 -3.45
C ASP A 224 -15.08 8.41 -2.99
N GLY A 225 -14.77 8.03 -1.77
CA GLY A 225 -13.44 8.17 -1.18
C GLY A 225 -13.37 9.13 -0.01
N GLY A 226 -12.36 8.94 0.83
CA GLY A 226 -12.16 9.68 2.07
C GLY A 226 -12.00 8.76 3.29
N VAL A 227 -12.56 9.18 4.40
CA VAL A 227 -12.55 8.45 5.68
C VAL A 227 -13.96 8.02 6.03
N TYR A 228 -14.12 6.77 6.42
CA TYR A 228 -15.36 6.23 6.98
C TYR A 228 -15.11 5.67 8.37
N ARG A 229 -16.19 5.41 9.11
CA ARG A 229 -16.10 4.71 10.39
C ARG A 229 -17.24 3.71 10.59
N TYR A 230 -16.98 2.73 11.44
CA TYR A 230 -17.91 1.68 11.80
C TYR A 230 -17.98 1.51 13.30
N HIS A 231 -19.19 1.47 13.86
CA HIS A 231 -19.38 1.25 15.28
C HIS A 231 -19.50 -0.26 15.59
N PRO A 232 -18.58 -0.86 16.35
CA PRO A 232 -18.47 -2.31 16.49
C PRO A 232 -19.67 -2.96 17.21
N VAL A 233 -20.34 -2.22 18.09
CA VAL A 233 -21.46 -2.73 18.89
C VAL A 233 -22.83 -2.38 18.28
N ARG A 234 -22.99 -1.14 17.78
CA ARG A 234 -24.26 -0.68 17.18
C ARG A 234 -24.41 -1.14 15.73
N HIS A 235 -23.34 -1.62 15.10
CA HIS A 235 -23.30 -2.03 13.70
C HIS A 235 -23.78 -0.93 12.75
N VAL A 236 -23.30 0.29 12.97
CA VAL A 236 -23.55 1.47 12.15
C VAL A 236 -22.31 1.81 11.39
N TRP A 237 -22.44 2.01 10.09
CA TRP A 237 -21.42 2.53 9.20
C TRP A 237 -21.82 3.90 8.71
N GLU A 238 -20.86 4.83 8.66
CA GLU A 238 -21.10 6.17 8.14
C GLU A 238 -19.84 6.78 7.52
N PRO A 239 -19.96 7.62 6.50
CA PRO A 239 -18.88 8.51 6.07
C PRO A 239 -18.48 9.44 7.21
N TYR A 240 -17.17 9.62 7.41
CA TYR A 240 -16.64 10.56 8.40
C TYR A 240 -16.19 11.87 7.75
N ALA A 241 -15.45 11.77 6.67
CA ALA A 241 -15.07 12.89 5.80
C ALA A 241 -14.85 12.34 4.39
N ASP A 242 -15.14 13.14 3.38
CA ASP A 242 -14.94 12.72 1.99
C ASP A 242 -13.85 13.52 1.27
N GLY A 243 -13.49 13.09 0.08
CA GLY A 243 -12.44 13.69 -0.72
C GLY A 243 -11.11 12.98 -0.55
N THR A 244 -10.01 13.75 -0.58
CA THR A 244 -8.66 13.21 -0.76
C THR A 244 -8.51 12.42 -2.07
N THR A 245 -7.43 11.66 -2.26
CA THR A 245 -7.24 10.89 -3.52
C THR A 245 -7.12 9.40 -3.25
N ASN A 246 -6.16 9.00 -2.45
CA ASN A 246 -5.88 7.62 -2.13
C ASN A 246 -5.28 7.53 -0.72
N PRO A 247 -6.11 7.73 0.31
CA PRO A 247 -5.65 7.68 1.69
C PRO A 247 -5.32 6.23 2.07
N TRP A 248 -4.22 6.08 2.82
CA TRP A 248 -3.75 4.84 3.40
C TRP A 248 -3.28 5.08 4.82
N GLY A 249 -4.07 4.69 5.78
CA GLY A 249 -3.78 4.87 7.19
C GLY A 249 -4.33 6.17 7.77
N ILE A 250 -4.82 6.07 8.99
CA ILE A 250 -5.35 7.14 9.81
C ILE A 250 -4.82 6.96 11.22
N ASP A 251 -4.49 8.06 11.87
CA ASP A 251 -4.06 8.08 13.26
C ASP A 251 -4.51 9.38 13.93
N TRP A 252 -4.35 9.47 15.25
CA TRP A 252 -4.81 10.60 16.06
C TRP A 252 -3.68 11.16 16.90
N ASN A 253 -3.74 12.47 17.14
CA ASN A 253 -2.88 13.10 18.12
C ASN A 253 -3.50 12.96 19.54
N ASP A 254 -2.77 13.45 20.56
CA ASP A 254 -3.20 13.42 21.96
C ASP A 254 -4.48 14.22 22.25
N TYR A 255 -4.92 15.05 21.33
CA TYR A 255 -6.14 15.85 21.43
C TYR A 255 -7.35 15.20 20.74
N GLY A 256 -7.13 14.09 20.05
CA GLY A 256 -8.16 13.38 19.30
C GLY A 256 -8.40 13.94 17.89
N ASP A 257 -7.49 14.78 17.39
CA ASP A 257 -7.53 15.21 16.00
C ASP A 257 -7.05 14.09 15.08
N ALA A 258 -7.78 13.80 14.04
CA ALA A 258 -7.49 12.74 13.09
C ALA A 258 -6.57 13.21 11.96
N PHE A 259 -5.58 12.41 11.65
CA PHE A 259 -4.65 12.64 10.53
C PHE A 259 -4.64 11.44 9.60
N VAL A 260 -4.62 11.71 8.30
CA VAL A 260 -4.62 10.69 7.25
C VAL A 260 -3.42 10.91 6.35
N CYS A 261 -2.64 9.85 6.13
CA CYS A 261 -1.66 9.85 5.06
C CYS A 261 -2.34 9.53 3.72
N ASN A 262 -1.84 10.12 2.66
CA ASN A 262 -2.39 9.97 1.33
C ASN A 262 -1.30 9.63 0.32
N CYS A 263 -1.51 8.59 -0.44
CA CYS A 263 -0.66 8.29 -1.59
C CYS A 263 -0.93 9.30 -2.70
N VAL A 264 0.13 9.80 -3.35
CA VAL A 264 0.09 10.94 -4.24
C VAL A 264 -0.01 12.24 -3.42
N ASN A 265 0.00 13.36 -4.01
CA ASN A 265 0.17 14.68 -3.43
C ASN A 265 -1.17 15.38 -3.19
N PRO A 266 -1.39 16.08 -2.09
CA PRO A 266 -0.63 16.16 -0.84
C PRO A 266 -0.67 14.85 -0.04
N HIS A 267 0.27 14.65 0.87
CA HIS A 267 0.46 13.36 1.54
C HIS A 267 -0.09 13.27 2.97
N LEU A 268 -0.38 14.40 3.61
CA LEU A 268 -0.91 14.44 4.99
C LEU A 268 -2.08 15.41 5.08
N PHE A 269 -3.17 14.97 5.71
CA PHE A 269 -4.37 15.76 5.95
C PHE A 269 -4.78 15.68 7.42
N HIS A 270 -5.08 16.83 8.03
CA HIS A 270 -5.88 16.89 9.23
C HIS A 270 -7.35 16.70 8.84
N VAL A 271 -8.01 15.66 9.33
CA VAL A 271 -9.35 15.27 8.90
C VAL A 271 -10.39 15.69 9.91
N ILE A 272 -11.31 16.54 9.49
CA ILE A 272 -12.39 17.06 10.33
C ILE A 272 -13.70 16.33 9.99
N PRO A 273 -14.51 15.92 10.99
CA PRO A 273 -15.80 15.28 10.73
C PRO A 273 -16.71 16.10 9.81
N GLY A 274 -17.25 15.45 8.78
CA GLY A 274 -18.12 16.08 7.80
C GLY A 274 -17.40 16.98 6.78
N ALA A 275 -16.09 17.06 6.80
CA ALA A 275 -15.33 17.84 5.82
C ALA A 275 -15.33 17.18 4.45
N HIS A 276 -15.20 18.04 3.42
CA HIS A 276 -15.08 17.64 2.02
C HIS A 276 -13.76 18.18 1.49
N TYR A 277 -12.79 17.30 1.27
CA TYR A 277 -11.45 17.69 0.80
C TYR A 277 -11.38 17.64 -0.70
N GLU A 278 -10.72 18.64 -1.31
CA GLU A 278 -10.50 18.65 -2.74
C GLU A 278 -9.57 17.50 -3.16
N PRO A 279 -10.02 16.64 -4.08
CA PRO A 279 -9.17 15.58 -4.57
C PRO A 279 -8.19 16.11 -5.62
N TRP A 280 -7.08 15.42 -5.78
CA TRP A 280 -6.13 15.69 -6.84
C TRP A 280 -6.80 15.68 -8.24
N ARG A 281 -6.45 16.65 -9.09
CA ARG A 281 -6.98 16.85 -10.45
C ARG A 281 -8.47 17.24 -10.55
N ASN A 282 -8.90 18.23 -9.80
CA ASN A 282 -10.18 18.94 -10.03
C ASN A 282 -11.42 18.06 -10.21
N ARG A 283 -11.44 16.90 -9.64
CA ARG A 283 -12.64 16.07 -9.60
C ARG A 283 -13.44 16.49 -8.38
N LYS A 284 -14.46 17.30 -8.58
CA LYS A 284 -15.38 17.64 -7.51
C LYS A 284 -16.05 16.38 -7.00
N SER A 285 -15.71 15.95 -5.79
CA SER A 285 -16.40 14.89 -5.08
C SER A 285 -17.63 15.41 -4.38
N SER A 286 -17.57 16.67 -3.98
CA SER A 286 -18.62 17.39 -3.28
C SER A 286 -18.88 18.73 -3.93
N GLN A 287 -20.08 19.27 -3.71
CA GLN A 287 -20.46 20.58 -4.17
C GLN A 287 -19.71 21.69 -3.40
N TYR A 288 -19.22 21.40 -2.20
CA TYR A 288 -18.57 22.35 -1.30
C TYR A 288 -17.27 21.78 -0.72
N PRO A 289 -16.24 21.50 -1.54
CA PRO A 289 -14.98 21.04 -1.00
C PRO A 289 -14.28 22.19 -0.28
N TYR A 290 -13.69 21.89 0.87
CA TYR A 290 -12.70 22.78 1.46
C TYR A 290 -11.50 22.88 0.50
N GLU A 291 -10.93 24.09 0.41
CA GLU A 291 -9.66 24.25 -0.28
C GLU A 291 -8.59 23.36 0.37
N ARG A 292 -7.59 22.99 -0.41
CA ARG A 292 -6.46 22.22 0.11
C ARG A 292 -5.90 22.92 1.34
N ILE A 293 -5.80 22.17 2.41
CA ILE A 293 -4.94 22.58 3.51
C ILE A 293 -3.52 22.31 3.00
N ASP A 294 -2.76 23.37 2.76
CA ASP A 294 -1.33 23.25 2.50
C ASP A 294 -0.68 22.74 3.78
N THR A 295 -0.10 21.55 3.72
CA THR A 295 0.60 20.90 4.82
C THR A 295 2.08 21.23 4.80
#